data_a87a95bb6ca3464825e2e409fe8ef5be
#
_entry.id   a87a95bb6ca3464825e2e409fe8ef5be
#
_cell.length_a   1.000
_cell.length_b   1.000
_cell.length_c   1.000
_cell.angle_alpha   90.00
_cell.angle_beta   90.00
_cell.angle_gamma   90.00
#
_symmetry.space_group_name_H-M   'P 1'
#
loop_
_entity.id
_entity.type
_entity.pdbx_description
1 polymer ?
#
loop_
_entity_poly.entity_id
_entity_poly.type
_entity_poly.pdbx_seq_one_letter_code
_entity_poly.pdbx_strand_id
1 'polypeptide(L)'
;MKLNIIGASVVSALLFSAAASAADPVIVNGGTVHFTGELVNAACAVSTESSNQTVELGQYRTAKLAASGDMTTPVPFKIKLVDCDPAVATTAAVAFSGQSMTGDATLLAVNSGTNAPAAQNVGIQISDTASKVLSPSGADFSATKTLIEGTNVLDFTARYVAKGATTPGQANADATF
;
A
#
# COMPACT_ATOMS: atom_id res chain seq x y z
N MET A 1 -7.80 107.74 -11.81
CA MET A 1 -9.17 107.60 -11.28
C MET A 1 -9.60 106.08 -11.39
N LYS A 2 -10.13 105.59 -10.29
CA LYS A 2 -10.80 104.30 -10.09
C LYS A 2 -9.95 103.04 -9.96
N LEU A 3 -9.78 102.71 -8.71
CA LEU A 3 -9.38 101.52 -8.06
C LEU A 3 -10.41 100.40 -8.37
N ASN A 4 -9.95 99.19 -8.75
CA ASN A 4 -10.77 97.97 -8.65
C ASN A 4 -9.94 96.90 -8.01
N ILE A 5 -10.37 96.52 -6.83
CA ILE A 5 -9.87 95.42 -6.01
C ILE A 5 -10.53 94.14 -6.52
N ILE A 6 -9.74 93.16 -6.97
CA ILE A 6 -10.22 91.83 -7.27
C ILE A 6 -9.71 90.85 -6.18
N GLY A 7 -10.65 90.36 -5.41
CA GLY A 7 -10.38 89.43 -4.33
C GLY A 7 -9.94 88.05 -4.84
N ALA A 8 -8.87 87.61 -4.28
CA ALA A 8 -8.36 86.22 -4.51
C ALA A 8 -9.00 85.29 -3.48
N SER A 9 -9.88 84.41 -3.94
CA SER A 9 -10.42 83.30 -3.15
C SER A 9 -9.44 82.09 -3.18
N VAL A 10 -8.85 81.83 -2.04
CA VAL A 10 -7.98 80.61 -1.83
C VAL A 10 -8.89 79.47 -1.57
N VAL A 11 -8.96 78.49 -2.53
CA VAL A 11 -9.61 77.21 -2.35
C VAL A 11 -8.54 76.24 -1.78
N SER A 12 -8.66 75.99 -0.47
CA SER A 12 -7.84 74.97 0.20
C SER A 12 -8.37 73.58 -0.15
N ALA A 13 -7.69 72.79 -1.03
CA ALA A 13 -7.95 71.40 -1.30
C ALA A 13 -7.36 70.55 -0.16
N LEU A 14 -8.21 69.97 0.69
CA LEU A 14 -7.86 69.01 1.69
C LEU A 14 -7.62 67.66 0.99
N LEU A 15 -6.35 67.30 0.84
CA LEU A 15 -5.95 65.96 0.40
C LEU A 15 -6.15 64.96 1.58
N PHE A 16 -7.23 64.22 1.57
CA PHE A 16 -7.38 63.05 2.43
C PHE A 16 -6.46 61.94 1.91
N SER A 17 -5.31 61.73 2.57
CA SER A 17 -4.46 60.55 2.41
C SER A 17 -5.16 59.39 3.07
N ALA A 18 -5.83 58.56 2.30
CA ALA A 18 -6.30 57.26 2.74
C ALA A 18 -5.06 56.36 2.99
N ALA A 19 -4.65 56.24 4.26
CA ALA A 19 -3.68 55.21 4.66
C ALA A 19 -4.33 53.87 4.46
N ALA A 20 -3.95 53.16 3.39
CA ALA A 20 -4.26 51.74 3.22
C ALA A 20 -3.48 50.99 4.29
N SER A 21 -4.15 50.56 5.35
CA SER A 21 -3.60 49.60 6.31
C SER A 21 -3.45 48.26 5.56
N ALA A 22 -2.22 47.93 5.16
CA ALA A 22 -1.90 46.58 4.74
C ALA A 22 -2.09 45.67 5.96
N ALA A 23 -3.04 44.76 5.88
CA ALA A 23 -3.19 43.73 6.90
C ALA A 23 -1.91 42.88 6.93
N ASP A 24 -1.32 42.75 8.12
CA ASP A 24 -0.16 41.87 8.29
C ASP A 24 -0.54 40.45 7.91
N PRO A 25 0.33 39.72 7.18
CA PRO A 25 0.07 38.33 6.81
C PRO A 25 -0.04 37.48 8.07
N VAL A 26 -1.19 36.80 8.24
CA VAL A 26 -1.39 35.89 9.34
C VAL A 26 -0.64 34.60 8.99
N ILE A 27 0.42 34.29 9.73
CA ILE A 27 1.18 33.03 9.59
C ILE A 27 0.50 32.00 10.48
N VAL A 28 0.04 30.92 9.86
CA VAL A 28 -0.48 29.73 10.57
C VAL A 28 0.61 28.66 10.55
N ASN A 29 0.95 28.14 11.72
CA ASN A 29 1.86 26.99 11.79
C ASN A 29 1.16 25.77 11.17
N GLY A 30 1.74 25.25 10.11
CA GLY A 30 1.30 24.00 9.45
C GLY A 30 1.72 22.77 10.23
N GLY A 31 1.27 21.62 9.76
CA GLY A 31 1.72 20.30 10.28
C GLY A 31 3.08 19.88 9.70
N THR A 32 3.57 18.75 10.17
CA THR A 32 4.76 18.08 9.63
C THR A 32 4.37 17.10 8.53
N VAL A 33 5.11 17.11 7.42
CA VAL A 33 4.97 16.11 6.35
C VAL A 33 6.22 15.24 6.40
N HIS A 34 6.03 13.93 6.54
CA HIS A 34 7.10 12.95 6.50
C HIS A 34 7.23 12.38 5.09
N PHE A 35 8.44 12.42 4.55
CA PHE A 35 8.78 11.81 3.27
C PHE A 35 9.62 10.57 3.54
N THR A 36 9.18 9.42 3.02
CA THR A 36 9.93 8.16 3.09
C THR A 36 10.11 7.61 1.69
N GLY A 37 11.25 7.01 1.41
CA GLY A 37 11.55 6.43 0.12
C GLY A 37 12.87 5.68 0.14
N GLU A 38 13.10 4.84 -0.85
CA GLU A 38 14.31 4.05 -1.03
C GLU A 38 14.77 4.13 -2.49
N LEU A 39 16.09 4.17 -2.70
CA LEU A 39 16.69 4.07 -4.01
C LEU A 39 17.36 2.70 -4.14
N VAL A 40 16.96 1.94 -5.14
CA VAL A 40 17.47 0.59 -5.38
C VAL A 40 18.31 0.54 -6.68
N ASN A 41 19.35 -0.27 -6.67
CA ASN A 41 20.12 -0.58 -7.90
C ASN A 41 19.66 -1.97 -8.40
N ALA A 42 18.52 -2.00 -9.07
CA ALA A 42 17.89 -3.21 -9.60
C ALA A 42 17.26 -2.93 -10.96
N ALA A 43 16.87 -3.99 -11.67
CA ALA A 43 16.19 -3.87 -12.97
C ALA A 43 14.80 -3.24 -12.88
N CYS A 44 14.15 -3.32 -11.73
CA CYS A 44 12.82 -2.75 -11.46
C CYS A 44 12.77 -2.20 -10.03
N ALA A 45 11.82 -1.30 -9.77
CA ALA A 45 11.38 -0.93 -8.43
C ALA A 45 10.01 -1.55 -8.12
N VAL A 46 9.72 -1.80 -6.84
CA VAL A 46 8.38 -2.20 -6.41
C VAL A 46 7.50 -0.96 -6.29
N SER A 47 6.28 -1.00 -6.84
CA SER A 47 5.37 0.13 -6.72
C SER A 47 4.94 0.33 -5.25
N THR A 48 4.66 1.58 -4.89
CA THR A 48 4.17 1.93 -3.53
C THR A 48 2.88 1.22 -3.16
N GLU A 49 2.01 0.92 -4.14
CA GLU A 49 0.77 0.15 -3.96
C GLU A 49 1.04 -1.30 -3.54
N SER A 50 2.18 -1.87 -3.95
CA SER A 50 2.55 -3.25 -3.65
C SER A 50 3.45 -3.39 -2.42
N SER A 51 4.13 -2.32 -1.98
CA SER A 51 5.07 -2.36 -0.86
C SER A 51 4.39 -2.65 0.49
N ASN A 52 3.14 -2.23 0.69
CA ASN A 52 2.38 -2.42 1.92
C ASN A 52 0.90 -2.68 1.60
N GLN A 53 0.61 -3.71 0.81
CA GLN A 53 -0.76 -4.03 0.42
C GLN A 53 -1.45 -4.94 1.46
N THR A 54 -2.74 -4.74 1.63
CA THR A 54 -3.60 -5.66 2.37
C THR A 54 -4.43 -6.48 1.40
N VAL A 55 -4.38 -7.81 1.56
CA VAL A 55 -5.20 -8.75 0.79
C VAL A 55 -6.34 -9.23 1.67
N GLU A 56 -7.55 -8.74 1.39
CA GLU A 56 -8.74 -9.09 2.16
C GLU A 56 -9.26 -10.48 1.76
N LEU A 57 -8.96 -11.50 2.55
CA LEU A 57 -9.41 -12.87 2.29
C LEU A 57 -10.89 -13.08 2.61
N GLY A 58 -11.50 -12.17 3.35
CA GLY A 58 -12.90 -12.23 3.74
C GLY A 58 -13.18 -13.13 4.95
N GLN A 59 -14.45 -13.27 5.28
CA GLN A 59 -14.93 -14.04 6.42
C GLN A 59 -15.57 -15.36 5.96
N TYR A 60 -15.19 -16.46 6.61
CA TYR A 60 -15.71 -17.80 6.31
C TYR A 60 -16.21 -18.48 7.57
N ARG A 61 -17.22 -19.33 7.39
CA ARG A 61 -17.71 -20.18 8.46
C ARG A 61 -16.78 -21.38 8.65
N THR A 62 -16.50 -21.76 9.90
CA THR A 62 -15.68 -22.93 10.22
C THR A 62 -16.22 -24.22 9.60
N ALA A 63 -17.54 -24.32 9.41
CA ALA A 63 -18.17 -25.46 8.71
C ALA A 63 -17.72 -25.61 7.23
N LYS A 64 -17.19 -24.55 6.61
CA LYS A 64 -16.62 -24.60 5.26
C LYS A 64 -15.21 -25.19 5.26
N LEU A 65 -14.54 -25.18 6.41
CA LEU A 65 -13.17 -25.64 6.64
C LEU A 65 -13.17 -26.67 7.77
N ALA A 66 -14.02 -27.71 7.63
CA ALA A 66 -14.27 -28.70 8.67
C ALA A 66 -13.31 -29.88 8.66
N ALA A 67 -12.70 -30.17 7.51
CA ALA A 67 -11.79 -31.28 7.32
C ALA A 67 -10.45 -30.83 6.74
N SER A 68 -9.43 -31.66 6.95
CA SER A 68 -8.12 -31.43 6.34
C SER A 68 -8.24 -31.44 4.81
N GLY A 69 -7.68 -30.41 4.17
CA GLY A 69 -7.73 -30.20 2.73
C GLY A 69 -8.89 -29.35 2.25
N ASP A 70 -9.84 -28.98 3.12
CA ASP A 70 -10.85 -27.99 2.76
C ASP A 70 -10.21 -26.64 2.46
N MET A 71 -10.71 -25.96 1.44
CA MET A 71 -10.17 -24.69 0.96
C MET A 71 -11.26 -23.69 0.69
N THR A 72 -10.90 -22.42 0.82
CA THR A 72 -11.76 -21.30 0.39
C THR A 72 -11.53 -20.98 -1.09
N THR A 73 -12.40 -20.16 -1.64
CA THR A 73 -12.18 -19.55 -2.96
C THR A 73 -10.90 -18.72 -2.93
N PRO A 74 -10.01 -18.85 -3.92
CA PRO A 74 -8.81 -18.05 -3.99
C PRO A 74 -9.14 -16.58 -4.26
N VAL A 75 -8.46 -15.69 -3.55
CA VAL A 75 -8.54 -14.24 -3.70
C VAL A 75 -7.33 -13.78 -4.50
N PRO A 76 -7.51 -13.12 -5.65
CA PRO A 76 -6.38 -12.63 -6.44
C PRO A 76 -5.75 -11.38 -5.81
N PHE A 77 -4.43 -11.28 -5.93
CA PHE A 77 -3.66 -10.08 -5.63
C PHE A 77 -2.49 -9.93 -6.59
N LYS A 78 -1.86 -8.77 -6.62
CA LYS A 78 -0.85 -8.44 -7.63
C LYS A 78 0.36 -7.77 -6.98
N ILE A 79 1.54 -8.10 -7.50
CA ILE A 79 2.75 -7.34 -7.24
C ILE A 79 3.09 -6.57 -8.51
N LYS A 80 3.10 -5.24 -8.40
CA LYS A 80 3.40 -4.33 -9.50
C LYS A 80 4.84 -3.85 -9.40
N LEU A 81 5.59 -4.11 -10.44
CA LEU A 81 6.94 -3.58 -10.65
C LEU A 81 6.85 -2.39 -11.59
N VAL A 82 7.64 -1.37 -11.32
CA VAL A 82 7.71 -0.13 -12.11
C VAL A 82 9.15 0.16 -12.50
N ASP A 83 9.32 1.02 -13.50
CA ASP A 83 10.61 1.46 -14.01
C ASP A 83 11.54 0.29 -14.36
N CYS A 84 10.95 -0.79 -14.93
CA CYS A 84 11.71 -1.95 -15.34
C CYS A 84 12.55 -1.66 -16.59
N ASP A 85 13.80 -2.12 -16.56
CA ASP A 85 14.73 -2.11 -17.69
C ASP A 85 15.13 -3.55 -18.05
N PRO A 86 14.60 -4.11 -19.16
CA PRO A 86 14.93 -5.44 -19.63
C PRO A 86 16.40 -5.64 -20.04
N ALA A 87 17.15 -4.54 -20.25
CA ALA A 87 18.58 -4.63 -20.53
C ALA A 87 19.38 -5.00 -19.26
N VAL A 88 18.85 -4.72 -18.07
CA VAL A 88 19.47 -5.09 -16.78
C VAL A 88 19.10 -6.51 -16.38
N ALA A 89 17.81 -6.88 -16.48
CA ALA A 89 17.35 -8.25 -16.29
C ALA A 89 16.14 -8.55 -17.19
N THR A 90 16.12 -9.71 -17.81
CA THR A 90 15.08 -10.10 -18.76
C THR A 90 13.85 -10.75 -18.11
N THR A 91 13.98 -11.21 -16.87
CA THR A 91 12.91 -11.92 -16.15
C THR A 91 12.86 -11.53 -14.68
N ALA A 92 11.68 -11.68 -14.07
CA ALA A 92 11.49 -11.57 -12.62
C ALA A 92 10.69 -12.77 -12.09
N ALA A 93 10.95 -13.13 -10.85
CA ALA A 93 10.16 -14.09 -10.07
C ALA A 93 10.05 -13.58 -8.63
N VAL A 94 9.04 -14.05 -7.90
CA VAL A 94 8.80 -13.62 -6.52
C VAL A 94 8.80 -14.84 -5.60
N ALA A 95 9.44 -14.71 -4.46
CA ALA A 95 9.32 -15.62 -3.33
C ALA A 95 8.71 -14.89 -2.14
N PHE A 96 7.95 -15.60 -1.31
CA PHE A 96 7.36 -15.07 -0.10
C PHE A 96 8.08 -15.61 1.13
N SER A 97 8.28 -14.76 2.13
CA SER A 97 8.87 -15.13 3.41
C SER A 97 7.93 -14.73 4.56
N GLY A 98 7.66 -15.67 5.46
CA GLY A 98 6.77 -15.46 6.60
C GLY A 98 6.82 -16.64 7.56
N GLN A 99 6.03 -16.57 8.62
CA GLN A 99 5.91 -17.66 9.58
C GLN A 99 5.19 -18.85 8.94
N SER A 100 5.87 -19.98 8.78
CA SER A 100 5.23 -21.21 8.31
C SER A 100 4.33 -21.82 9.38
N MET A 101 3.23 -22.45 8.93
CA MET A 101 2.33 -23.19 9.80
C MET A 101 3.01 -24.44 10.36
N THR A 102 2.84 -24.69 11.66
CA THR A 102 3.31 -25.92 12.29
C THR A 102 2.64 -27.15 11.62
N GLY A 103 3.45 -28.07 11.13
CA GLY A 103 2.97 -29.28 10.45
C GLY A 103 2.70 -29.13 8.96
N ASP A 104 2.79 -27.92 8.40
CA ASP A 104 2.75 -27.69 6.96
C ASP A 104 3.53 -26.43 6.55
N ALA A 105 4.75 -26.63 6.11
CA ALA A 105 5.64 -25.54 5.72
C ALA A 105 5.22 -24.83 4.41
N THR A 106 4.20 -25.30 3.72
CA THR A 106 3.67 -24.67 2.50
C THR A 106 2.62 -23.60 2.79
N LEU A 107 2.19 -23.50 4.05
CA LEU A 107 1.17 -22.54 4.49
C LEU A 107 1.77 -21.49 5.40
N LEU A 108 1.32 -20.25 5.27
CA LEU A 108 1.53 -19.20 6.26
C LEU A 108 0.71 -19.51 7.52
N ALA A 109 1.34 -19.42 8.67
CA ALA A 109 0.67 -19.49 9.96
C ALA A 109 -0.22 -18.27 10.16
N VAL A 110 -1.42 -18.48 10.68
CA VAL A 110 -2.29 -17.37 11.07
C VAL A 110 -1.99 -16.92 12.49
N ASN A 111 -2.10 -15.62 12.71
CA ASN A 111 -1.81 -14.96 13.98
C ASN A 111 -3.10 -14.53 14.68
N SER A 112 -3.01 -14.41 16.02
CA SER A 112 -4.05 -13.75 16.80
C SER A 112 -4.12 -12.26 16.48
N GLY A 113 -5.31 -11.72 16.45
CA GLY A 113 -5.51 -10.28 16.45
C GLY A 113 -5.41 -9.69 17.85
N THR A 114 -5.52 -8.37 17.95
CA THR A 114 -5.43 -7.64 19.23
C THR A 114 -6.57 -8.02 20.21
N ASN A 115 -7.73 -8.46 19.68
CA ASN A 115 -8.95 -8.67 20.46
C ASN A 115 -9.55 -10.08 20.34
N ALA A 116 -8.89 -11.00 19.65
CA ALA A 116 -9.39 -12.37 19.48
C ALA A 116 -8.23 -13.36 19.30
N PRO A 117 -8.40 -14.61 19.78
CA PRO A 117 -7.40 -15.66 19.54
C PRO A 117 -7.28 -15.98 18.04
N ALA A 118 -6.16 -16.56 17.65
CA ALA A 118 -6.02 -17.09 16.30
C ALA A 118 -6.94 -18.29 16.08
N ALA A 119 -7.47 -18.39 14.86
CA ALA A 119 -8.10 -19.62 14.39
C ALA A 119 -7.09 -20.77 14.41
N GLN A 120 -7.54 -21.98 14.71
CA GLN A 120 -6.67 -23.16 14.75
C GLN A 120 -6.93 -24.07 13.54
N ASN A 121 -5.93 -24.87 13.19
CA ASN A 121 -5.98 -25.84 12.09
C ASN A 121 -6.25 -25.20 10.72
N VAL A 122 -5.86 -23.93 10.51
CA VAL A 122 -5.98 -23.23 9.24
C VAL A 122 -4.70 -22.44 8.96
N GLY A 123 -4.31 -22.38 7.70
CA GLY A 123 -3.21 -21.55 7.22
C GLY A 123 -3.59 -20.86 5.92
N ILE A 124 -2.74 -19.94 5.46
CA ILE A 124 -2.93 -19.25 4.20
C ILE A 124 -1.97 -19.83 3.17
N GLN A 125 -2.52 -20.26 2.05
CA GLN A 125 -1.78 -20.73 0.88
C GLN A 125 -1.67 -19.62 -0.14
N ILE A 126 -0.46 -19.35 -0.61
CA ILE A 126 -0.18 -18.45 -1.73
C ILE A 126 0.15 -19.31 -2.95
N SER A 127 -0.38 -18.94 -4.11
CA SER A 127 -0.08 -19.61 -5.38
C SER A 127 0.12 -18.60 -6.50
N ASP A 128 0.95 -18.95 -7.46
CA ASP A 128 1.15 -18.16 -8.67
C ASP A 128 0.09 -18.47 -9.76
N THR A 129 0.24 -17.86 -10.93
CA THR A 129 -0.65 -18.06 -12.09
C THR A 129 -0.58 -19.47 -12.69
N ALA A 130 0.51 -20.19 -12.45
CA ALA A 130 0.65 -21.60 -12.85
C ALA A 130 0.05 -22.56 -11.81
N SER A 131 -0.62 -22.04 -10.77
CA SER A 131 -1.14 -22.80 -9.63
C SER A 131 -0.06 -23.50 -8.79
N LYS A 132 1.20 -23.07 -8.94
CA LYS A 132 2.28 -23.52 -8.07
C LYS A 132 2.08 -22.90 -6.69
N VAL A 133 2.06 -23.74 -5.67
CA VAL A 133 2.05 -23.29 -4.27
C VAL A 133 3.44 -22.75 -3.92
N LEU A 134 3.47 -21.57 -3.33
CA LEU A 134 4.70 -20.90 -2.91
C LEU A 134 4.79 -20.98 -1.38
N SER A 135 5.78 -21.74 -0.90
CA SER A 135 6.01 -21.84 0.53
C SER A 135 6.56 -20.51 1.10
N PRO A 136 6.20 -20.14 2.32
CA PRO A 136 6.67 -18.89 2.94
C PRO A 136 8.11 -18.99 3.47
N SER A 137 9.00 -19.66 2.74
CA SER A 137 10.40 -19.89 3.12
C SER A 137 11.35 -18.80 2.62
N GLY A 138 10.91 -17.96 1.68
CA GLY A 138 11.76 -17.00 0.97
C GLY A 138 12.63 -17.61 -0.12
N ALA A 139 12.59 -18.93 -0.31
CA ALA A 139 13.42 -19.66 -1.27
C ALA A 139 12.63 -20.33 -2.41
N ASP A 140 11.31 -20.37 -2.30
CA ASP A 140 10.42 -20.99 -3.29
C ASP A 140 9.85 -19.93 -4.23
N PHE A 141 10.51 -19.76 -5.37
CA PHE A 141 10.16 -18.71 -6.35
C PHE A 141 8.97 -19.14 -7.23
N SER A 142 8.16 -18.17 -7.59
CA SER A 142 7.10 -18.28 -8.58
C SER A 142 7.65 -18.65 -9.96
N ALA A 143 6.75 -18.97 -10.89
CA ALA A 143 7.10 -18.98 -12.31
C ALA A 143 7.69 -17.62 -12.71
N THR A 144 8.72 -17.66 -13.56
CA THR A 144 9.36 -16.46 -14.08
C THR A 144 8.44 -15.73 -15.04
N LYS A 145 8.43 -14.40 -14.94
CA LYS A 145 7.76 -13.51 -15.90
C LYS A 145 8.82 -12.79 -16.72
N THR A 146 8.69 -12.81 -18.04
CA THR A 146 9.50 -11.96 -18.93
C THR A 146 9.15 -10.49 -18.68
N LEU A 147 10.17 -9.67 -18.43
CA LEU A 147 10.01 -8.25 -18.20
C LEU A 147 9.91 -7.50 -19.53
N ILE A 148 9.07 -6.48 -19.50
CA ILE A 148 9.01 -5.44 -20.54
C ILE A 148 9.43 -4.11 -19.92
N GLU A 149 9.84 -3.17 -20.75
CA GLU A 149 10.18 -1.81 -20.31
C GLU A 149 9.00 -1.16 -19.57
N GLY A 150 9.31 -0.48 -18.46
CA GLY A 150 8.34 0.24 -17.65
C GLY A 150 7.62 -0.66 -16.64
N THR A 151 6.29 -0.80 -16.75
CA THR A 151 5.48 -1.46 -15.73
C THR A 151 5.25 -2.94 -16.04
N ASN A 152 5.48 -3.79 -15.04
CA ASN A 152 5.18 -5.22 -15.07
C ASN A 152 4.30 -5.61 -13.88
N VAL A 153 3.39 -6.57 -14.07
CA VAL A 153 2.48 -7.05 -13.02
C VAL A 153 2.63 -8.55 -12.89
N LEU A 154 2.89 -9.01 -11.67
CA LEU A 154 2.90 -10.42 -11.31
C LEU A 154 1.62 -10.73 -10.54
N ASP A 155 0.86 -11.70 -10.99
CA ASP A 155 -0.44 -12.08 -10.42
C ASP A 155 -0.28 -13.29 -9.51
N PHE A 156 -0.95 -13.24 -8.35
CA PHE A 156 -0.95 -14.30 -7.35
C PHE A 156 -2.37 -14.51 -6.81
N THR A 157 -2.55 -15.59 -6.09
CA THR A 157 -3.78 -15.86 -5.34
C THR A 157 -3.45 -16.30 -3.93
N ALA A 158 -4.33 -15.95 -2.99
CA ALA A 158 -4.25 -16.40 -1.61
C ALA A 158 -5.59 -17.02 -1.18
N ARG A 159 -5.55 -18.05 -0.34
CA ARG A 159 -6.75 -18.71 0.20
C ARG A 159 -6.45 -19.36 1.54
N TYR A 160 -7.50 -19.61 2.32
CA TYR A 160 -7.39 -20.46 3.49
C TYR A 160 -7.40 -21.94 3.11
N VAL A 161 -6.59 -22.71 3.84
CA VAL A 161 -6.52 -24.18 3.74
C VAL A 161 -6.60 -24.76 5.15
N ALA A 162 -7.55 -25.68 5.36
CA ALA A 162 -7.70 -26.37 6.63
C ALA A 162 -6.77 -27.58 6.72
N LYS A 163 -6.21 -27.81 7.90
CA LYS A 163 -5.41 -29.00 8.27
C LYS A 163 -6.14 -29.91 9.25
N GLY A 164 -7.43 -29.66 9.44
CA GLY A 164 -8.32 -30.36 10.35
C GLY A 164 -9.54 -29.49 10.63
N ALA A 165 -10.38 -29.89 11.57
CA ALA A 165 -11.51 -29.05 12.01
C ALA A 165 -11.01 -27.72 12.54
N THR A 166 -11.43 -26.63 11.88
CA THR A 166 -11.00 -25.28 12.25
C THR A 166 -11.81 -24.74 13.43
N THR A 167 -11.18 -23.90 14.25
CA THR A 167 -11.85 -23.15 15.32
C THR A 167 -12.09 -21.70 14.89
N PRO A 168 -13.14 -21.06 15.44
CA PRO A 168 -13.33 -19.63 15.22
C PRO A 168 -12.17 -18.81 15.80
N GLY A 169 -11.79 -17.74 15.12
CA GLY A 169 -10.72 -16.85 15.54
C GLY A 169 -10.26 -15.91 14.44
N GLN A 170 -9.29 -15.06 14.74
CA GLN A 170 -8.62 -14.26 13.73
C GLN A 170 -7.74 -15.16 12.84
N ALA A 171 -7.69 -14.85 11.57
CA ALA A 171 -6.91 -15.62 10.60
C ALA A 171 -6.08 -14.69 9.71
N ASN A 172 -5.34 -13.79 10.36
CA ASN A 172 -4.44 -12.83 9.71
C ASN A 172 -3.03 -13.44 9.60
N ALA A 173 -2.28 -13.03 8.60
CA ALA A 173 -0.87 -13.36 8.48
C ALA A 173 -0.13 -12.27 7.71
N ASP A 174 1.16 -12.14 7.98
CA ASP A 174 2.05 -11.24 7.28
C ASP A 174 3.10 -12.04 6.53
N ALA A 175 3.43 -11.60 5.33
CA ALA A 175 4.53 -12.10 4.54
C ALA A 175 5.26 -10.96 3.85
N THR A 176 6.57 -11.06 3.77
CA THR A 176 7.42 -10.22 2.91
C THR A 176 7.70 -10.94 1.60
N PHE A 177 8.04 -10.21 0.56
CA PHE A 177 8.41 -10.77 -0.73
C PHE A 177 9.70 -10.15 -1.29
#